data_3d7073f62a985bc82bc34a1921ccad98
#
_entry.id   3d7073f62a985bc82bc34a1921ccad98
#
_cell.length_a   1.000
_cell.length_b   1.000
_cell.length_c   1.000
_cell.angle_alpha   90.00
_cell.angle_beta   90.00
_cell.angle_gamma   90.00
#
_symmetry.space_group_name_H-M   'P 1'
#
loop_
_entity.id
_entity.type
_entity.pdbx_description
1 polymer ?
#
loop_
_entity_poly.entity_id
_entity_poly.type
_entity_poly.pdbx_seq_one_letter_code
_entity_poly.pdbx_strand_id
1 'polypeptide(L)'
;GGGDGYGGSSGNMNGAPNITNSSFDISVQENQTTAFTVTASDPDGDTITFSLSGTDASLLSITSSGVVTFNSPPDYEAPNDANTDRIYEISVTVSDGSLTDSEDFRITITNDTSDDVTSTGYDGTILAMGPIQGASVCIEVNSGTCDGAQFTATSSQDGTFSITVDSGTSGVIRSEGGFDPVTNLQLMDSDSLALSQPV
;
A
#
# COMPACT_ATOMS: atom_id res chain seq x y z
N GLY A 1 19.94 -77.72 16.70
CA GLY A 1 19.87 -76.36 17.20
C GLY A 1 19.54 -75.42 16.11
N GLY A 2 18.23 -75.10 15.95
CA GLY A 2 17.76 -74.01 15.02
C GLY A 2 17.97 -72.73 15.72
N GLY A 3 18.76 -71.85 15.12
CA GLY A 3 18.83 -70.39 15.44
C GLY A 3 17.86 -69.61 14.56
N ASP A 4 16.69 -69.28 15.13
CA ASP A 4 15.77 -68.39 14.48
C ASP A 4 16.35 -66.98 14.61
N GLY A 5 17.01 -66.57 13.52
CA GLY A 5 17.41 -65.14 13.31
C GLY A 5 16.19 -64.32 13.11
N TYR A 6 15.74 -63.65 14.15
CA TYR A 6 14.83 -62.50 13.98
C TYR A 6 15.62 -61.37 13.31
N GLY A 7 15.55 -61.34 11.99
CA GLY A 7 15.89 -60.17 11.23
C GLY A 7 14.85 -59.08 11.52
N GLY A 8 15.11 -58.32 12.59
CA GLY A 8 14.35 -57.08 12.79
C GLY A 8 14.64 -56.19 11.61
N SER A 9 13.72 -56.13 10.68
CA SER A 9 13.65 -55.01 9.71
C SER A 9 13.41 -53.77 10.56
N SER A 10 14.46 -53.03 10.87
CA SER A 10 14.33 -51.62 11.23
C SER A 10 13.85 -50.87 9.99
N GLY A 11 12.54 -51.02 9.71
CA GLY A 11 11.91 -50.12 8.76
C GLY A 11 12.19 -48.71 9.25
N ASN A 12 12.92 -47.95 8.45
CA ASN A 12 13.09 -46.54 8.72
C ASN A 12 11.68 -45.97 8.82
N MET A 13 11.28 -45.50 10.01
CA MET A 13 9.96 -44.92 10.18
C MET A 13 10.03 -43.52 9.63
N ASN A 14 9.17 -43.20 8.66
CA ASN A 14 9.04 -41.85 8.09
C ASN A 14 8.85 -40.84 9.22
N GLY A 15 9.73 -39.87 9.31
CA GLY A 15 9.64 -38.73 10.22
C GLY A 15 8.87 -37.60 9.56
N ALA A 16 8.20 -36.77 10.33
CA ALA A 16 7.50 -35.60 9.79
C ALA A 16 8.49 -34.49 9.41
N PRO A 17 8.20 -33.75 8.35
CA PRO A 17 8.89 -32.47 8.07
C PRO A 17 8.70 -31.51 9.23
N ASN A 18 9.60 -30.53 9.37
CA ASN A 18 9.54 -29.53 10.43
C ASN A 18 9.86 -28.15 9.87
N ILE A 19 9.02 -27.15 10.20
CA ILE A 19 9.28 -25.75 9.89
C ILE A 19 10.36 -25.23 10.84
N THR A 20 11.42 -24.61 10.30
CA THR A 20 12.62 -24.23 11.05
C THR A 20 12.86 -22.74 11.13
N ASN A 21 11.87 -21.91 10.77
CA ASN A 21 11.96 -20.46 10.90
C ASN A 21 12.22 -20.06 12.37
N SER A 22 13.09 -19.08 12.57
CA SER A 22 13.43 -18.57 13.91
C SER A 22 12.42 -17.57 14.46
N SER A 23 11.52 -17.07 13.62
CA SER A 23 10.42 -16.16 13.98
C SER A 23 9.21 -16.43 13.11
N PHE A 24 8.04 -16.31 13.70
CA PHE A 24 6.73 -16.40 13.06
C PHE A 24 6.04 -15.03 12.97
N ASP A 25 6.62 -14.01 13.63
CA ASP A 25 6.25 -12.60 13.46
C ASP A 25 7.24 -11.96 12.49
N ILE A 26 6.73 -11.56 11.34
CA ILE A 26 7.49 -11.00 10.22
C ILE A 26 7.08 -9.52 10.05
N SER A 27 8.05 -8.66 9.79
CA SER A 27 7.79 -7.26 9.39
C SER A 27 8.25 -7.05 7.97
N VAL A 28 7.38 -6.47 7.13
CA VAL A 28 7.64 -6.17 5.72
C VAL A 28 7.25 -4.72 5.47
N GLN A 29 8.14 -3.97 4.81
CA GLN A 29 7.78 -2.64 4.33
C GLN A 29 6.77 -2.76 3.20
N GLU A 30 5.80 -1.88 3.14
CA GLU A 30 4.85 -1.83 2.05
C GLU A 30 5.52 -1.70 0.67
N ASN A 31 4.75 -1.81 -0.40
CA ASN A 31 5.23 -1.77 -1.78
C ASN A 31 6.18 -2.92 -2.18
N GLN A 32 6.42 -3.89 -1.28
CA GLN A 32 7.20 -5.09 -1.57
C GLN A 32 6.29 -6.25 -1.96
N THR A 33 6.71 -7.02 -2.99
CA THR A 33 5.98 -8.24 -3.38
C THR A 33 6.43 -9.47 -2.58
N THR A 34 7.69 -9.53 -2.18
CA THR A 34 8.21 -10.65 -1.39
C THR A 34 7.98 -10.40 0.09
N ALA A 35 7.30 -11.34 0.76
CA ALA A 35 7.09 -11.26 2.20
C ALA A 35 8.27 -11.88 2.98
N PHE A 36 8.47 -13.18 2.87
CA PHE A 36 9.54 -13.91 3.56
C PHE A 36 9.74 -15.28 2.93
N THR A 37 10.69 -16.06 3.49
CA THR A 37 10.89 -17.44 3.08
C THR A 37 10.64 -18.38 4.26
N VAL A 38 9.81 -19.38 4.05
CA VAL A 38 9.63 -20.50 4.96
C VAL A 38 10.80 -21.46 4.78
N THR A 39 11.44 -21.80 5.89
CA THR A 39 12.48 -22.83 5.93
C THR A 39 11.94 -24.08 6.60
N ALA A 40 12.17 -25.22 6.00
CA ALA A 40 11.75 -26.50 6.55
C ALA A 40 12.80 -27.58 6.27
N SER A 41 12.80 -28.60 7.08
CA SER A 41 13.66 -29.77 6.91
C SER A 41 12.89 -31.05 7.16
N ASP A 42 13.27 -32.10 6.46
CA ASP A 42 12.75 -33.45 6.66
C ASP A 42 13.87 -34.36 7.19
N PRO A 43 13.64 -35.15 8.26
CA PRO A 43 14.68 -36.00 8.85
C PRO A 43 15.11 -37.17 7.96
N ASP A 44 14.28 -37.57 7.01
CA ASP A 44 14.56 -38.66 6.08
C ASP A 44 15.06 -38.14 4.72
N GLY A 45 14.98 -36.79 4.53
CA GLY A 45 15.39 -36.13 3.30
C GLY A 45 14.34 -36.19 2.20
N ASP A 46 13.07 -36.41 2.58
CA ASP A 46 11.97 -36.46 1.64
C ASP A 46 11.66 -35.07 1.05
N THR A 47 11.01 -35.07 -0.10
CA THR A 47 10.64 -33.81 -0.78
C THR A 47 9.50 -33.13 -0.06
N ILE A 48 9.76 -31.89 0.41
CA ILE A 48 8.76 -31.07 1.11
C ILE A 48 7.93 -30.28 0.11
N THR A 49 6.63 -30.27 0.32
CA THR A 49 5.67 -29.37 -0.37
C THR A 49 5.10 -28.36 0.61
N PHE A 50 4.76 -27.15 0.11
CA PHE A 50 4.26 -26.05 0.90
C PHE A 50 2.84 -25.70 0.49
N SER A 51 2.01 -25.30 1.45
CA SER A 51 0.67 -24.78 1.21
C SER A 51 0.32 -23.68 2.20
N LEU A 52 -0.57 -22.77 1.79
CA LEU A 52 -1.08 -21.66 2.60
C LEU A 52 -2.55 -21.90 2.96
N SER A 53 -2.89 -21.53 4.19
CA SER A 53 -4.26 -21.40 4.70
C SER A 53 -4.33 -20.23 5.68
N GLY A 54 -5.50 -19.91 6.21
CA GLY A 54 -5.70 -18.79 7.13
C GLY A 54 -6.48 -17.66 6.50
N THR A 55 -6.72 -16.62 7.29
CA THR A 55 -7.66 -15.54 6.98
C THR A 55 -7.26 -14.78 5.72
N ASP A 56 -5.96 -14.51 5.56
CA ASP A 56 -5.40 -13.72 4.46
C ASP A 56 -4.72 -14.57 3.38
N ALA A 57 -4.78 -15.89 3.48
CA ALA A 57 -4.06 -16.79 2.57
C ALA A 57 -4.39 -16.58 1.09
N SER A 58 -5.60 -16.11 0.76
CA SER A 58 -6.01 -15.80 -0.62
C SER A 58 -5.29 -14.60 -1.23
N LEU A 59 -4.68 -13.75 -0.40
CA LEU A 59 -3.93 -12.56 -0.79
C LEU A 59 -2.43 -12.84 -1.04
N LEU A 60 -1.98 -14.05 -0.72
CA LEU A 60 -0.60 -14.46 -0.84
C LEU A 60 -0.46 -15.72 -1.69
N SER A 61 0.78 -16.02 -2.05
CA SER A 61 1.18 -17.25 -2.75
C SER A 61 2.47 -17.78 -2.13
N ILE A 62 2.70 -19.09 -2.23
CA ILE A 62 3.96 -19.72 -1.79
C ILE A 62 4.52 -20.57 -2.93
N THR A 63 5.83 -20.48 -3.14
CA THR A 63 6.52 -21.28 -4.15
C THR A 63 6.90 -22.67 -3.60
N SER A 64 7.29 -23.58 -4.48
CA SER A 64 7.85 -24.88 -4.09
C SER A 64 9.18 -24.80 -3.32
N SER A 65 9.82 -23.63 -3.31
CA SER A 65 11.02 -23.34 -2.52
C SER A 65 10.73 -22.61 -1.21
N GLY A 66 9.45 -22.45 -0.84
CA GLY A 66 9.03 -21.82 0.41
C GLY A 66 9.00 -20.29 0.39
N VAL A 67 9.17 -19.63 -0.76
CA VAL A 67 9.08 -18.16 -0.84
C VAL A 67 7.62 -17.74 -0.81
N VAL A 68 7.24 -16.93 0.18
CA VAL A 68 5.91 -16.32 0.34
C VAL A 68 5.92 -14.95 -0.30
N THR A 69 4.93 -14.68 -1.16
CA THR A 69 4.77 -13.41 -1.87
C THR A 69 3.34 -12.90 -1.75
N PHE A 70 3.17 -11.59 -1.71
CA PHE A 70 1.86 -10.95 -1.88
C PHE A 70 1.44 -11.03 -3.35
N ASN A 71 0.17 -11.31 -3.61
CA ASN A 71 -0.40 -11.30 -4.96
C ASN A 71 -0.48 -9.87 -5.53
N SER A 72 -0.62 -8.87 -4.63
CA SER A 72 -0.43 -7.44 -4.91
C SER A 72 0.38 -6.85 -3.78
N PRO A 73 1.35 -5.94 -4.04
CA PRO A 73 2.08 -5.27 -2.97
C PRO A 73 1.11 -4.65 -1.97
N PRO A 74 1.33 -4.81 -0.66
CA PRO A 74 0.51 -4.14 0.34
C PRO A 74 0.78 -2.64 0.33
N ASP A 75 -0.24 -1.87 0.69
CA ASP A 75 -0.27 -0.43 0.82
C ASP A 75 -0.67 -0.11 2.26
N TYR A 76 0.18 0.64 2.98
CA TYR A 76 -0.03 0.92 4.40
C TYR A 76 -1.20 1.89 4.61
N GLU A 77 -1.39 2.85 3.70
CA GLU A 77 -2.48 3.84 3.74
C GLU A 77 -3.82 3.23 3.33
N ALA A 78 -3.79 2.17 2.50
CA ALA A 78 -4.98 1.48 2.01
C ALA A 78 -4.92 -0.03 2.27
N PRO A 79 -4.93 -0.47 3.54
CA PRO A 79 -4.77 -1.89 3.90
C PRO A 79 -5.91 -2.74 3.31
N ASN A 80 -5.54 -3.88 2.73
CA ASN A 80 -6.46 -4.81 2.06
C ASN A 80 -6.49 -6.22 2.69
N ASP A 81 -5.81 -6.41 3.84
CA ASP A 81 -5.98 -7.58 4.67
C ASP A 81 -7.44 -7.70 5.18
N ALA A 82 -7.86 -8.88 5.59
CA ALA A 82 -9.27 -9.20 5.85
C ALA A 82 -9.94 -8.32 6.91
N ASN A 83 -9.19 -7.83 7.91
CA ASN A 83 -9.67 -6.97 9.00
C ASN A 83 -9.12 -5.54 8.97
N THR A 84 -8.31 -5.19 7.95
CA THR A 84 -7.69 -3.88 7.72
C THR A 84 -6.81 -3.37 8.86
N ASP A 85 -6.16 -4.28 9.59
CA ASP A 85 -5.26 -3.93 10.70
C ASP A 85 -3.77 -3.90 10.29
N ARG A 86 -3.46 -4.11 9.00
CA ARG A 86 -2.11 -4.18 8.41
C ARG A 86 -1.32 -5.40 8.86
N ILE A 87 -2.01 -6.44 9.30
CA ILE A 87 -1.40 -7.70 9.69
C ILE A 87 -2.04 -8.83 8.86
N TYR A 88 -1.25 -9.47 8.03
CA TYR A 88 -1.68 -10.67 7.31
C TYR A 88 -1.46 -11.89 8.18
N GLU A 89 -2.53 -12.62 8.44
CA GLU A 89 -2.52 -13.85 9.26
C GLU A 89 -2.68 -15.06 8.35
N ILE A 90 -1.62 -15.88 8.29
CA ILE A 90 -1.58 -17.10 7.48
C ILE A 90 -1.06 -18.28 8.30
N SER A 91 -1.48 -19.48 7.94
CA SER A 91 -0.91 -20.73 8.39
C SER A 91 -0.18 -21.38 7.22
N VAL A 92 1.08 -21.75 7.42
CA VAL A 92 1.86 -22.51 6.44
C VAL A 92 1.90 -23.96 6.87
N THR A 93 1.55 -24.86 5.96
CA THR A 93 1.67 -26.30 6.14
C THR A 93 2.75 -26.83 5.21
N VAL A 94 3.66 -27.61 5.76
CA VAL A 94 4.67 -28.41 5.03
C VAL A 94 4.29 -29.87 5.06
N SER A 95 4.54 -30.59 3.97
CA SER A 95 4.22 -32.02 3.84
C SER A 95 5.29 -32.76 3.04
N ASP A 96 5.65 -33.95 3.50
CA ASP A 96 6.47 -34.93 2.77
C ASP A 96 5.63 -35.89 1.90
N GLY A 97 4.30 -35.68 1.87
CA GLY A 97 3.32 -36.53 1.18
C GLY A 97 2.64 -37.56 2.08
N SER A 98 3.10 -37.76 3.30
CA SER A 98 2.56 -38.68 4.29
C SER A 98 2.25 -38.01 5.62
N LEU A 99 3.17 -37.19 6.09
CA LEU A 99 3.11 -36.44 7.34
C LEU A 99 3.18 -34.93 7.07
N THR A 100 2.80 -34.12 8.05
CA THR A 100 2.76 -32.67 7.92
C THR A 100 3.22 -32.00 9.20
N ASP A 101 3.70 -30.77 9.05
CA ASP A 101 3.88 -29.80 10.12
C ASP A 101 3.24 -28.46 9.70
N SER A 102 2.77 -27.66 10.66
CA SER A 102 2.10 -26.39 10.38
C SER A 102 2.41 -25.35 11.43
N GLU A 103 2.66 -24.11 10.97
CA GLU A 103 2.90 -22.96 11.82
C GLU A 103 2.13 -21.74 11.34
N ASP A 104 1.69 -20.92 12.30
CA ASP A 104 0.99 -19.66 12.03
C ASP A 104 2.00 -18.52 11.94
N PHE A 105 1.87 -17.72 10.89
CA PHE A 105 2.70 -16.55 10.65
C PHE A 105 1.85 -15.28 10.66
N ARG A 106 2.40 -14.23 11.26
CA ARG A 106 1.84 -12.88 11.25
C ARG A 106 2.80 -11.96 10.51
N ILE A 107 2.31 -11.31 9.45
CA ILE A 107 3.10 -10.42 8.62
C ILE A 107 2.59 -9.01 8.83
N THR A 108 3.33 -8.21 9.59
CA THR A 108 3.00 -6.81 9.86
C THR A 108 3.56 -5.93 8.76
N ILE A 109 2.72 -5.13 8.14
CA ILE A 109 3.15 -4.13 7.16
C ILE A 109 3.61 -2.87 7.88
N THR A 110 4.78 -2.38 7.50
CA THR A 110 5.35 -1.12 8.00
C THR A 110 5.29 -0.05 6.93
N ASN A 111 5.04 1.18 7.35
CA ASN A 111 4.91 2.32 6.47
C ASN A 111 6.25 2.68 5.80
N ASP A 112 6.20 3.04 4.52
CA ASP A 112 7.25 3.74 3.78
C ASP A 112 6.84 5.19 3.58
N THR A 113 7.25 6.06 4.47
CA THR A 113 6.86 7.49 4.44
C THR A 113 7.34 8.23 3.19
N SER A 114 8.05 7.58 2.28
CA SER A 114 8.51 8.21 1.03
C SER A 114 7.42 8.37 -0.02
N ASP A 115 6.33 7.60 0.09
CA ASP A 115 5.16 7.65 -0.78
C ASP A 115 3.91 8.22 -0.08
N ASP A 116 4.03 8.59 1.21
CA ASP A 116 2.98 9.27 1.94
C ASP A 116 2.67 10.62 1.29
N VAL A 117 1.50 10.73 0.70
CA VAL A 117 1.00 12.01 0.21
C VAL A 117 0.43 12.81 1.38
N THR A 118 1.20 13.77 1.86
CA THR A 118 0.68 14.75 2.83
C THR A 118 -0.04 15.85 2.06
N SER A 119 -1.35 15.98 2.27
CA SER A 119 -2.14 17.06 1.67
C SER A 119 -1.79 18.38 2.31
N THR A 120 -1.46 19.38 1.50
CA THR A 120 -1.26 20.76 1.95
C THR A 120 -2.42 21.62 1.48
N GLY A 121 -3.12 22.26 2.42
CA GLY A 121 -4.17 23.21 2.12
C GLY A 121 -3.59 24.58 1.73
N TYR A 122 -4.06 25.14 0.63
CA TYR A 122 -3.80 26.51 0.24
C TYR A 122 -5.10 27.30 0.27
N ASP A 123 -5.11 28.32 1.10
CA ASP A 123 -6.25 29.22 1.26
C ASP A 123 -5.89 30.62 0.77
N GLY A 124 -6.83 31.29 0.13
CA GLY A 124 -6.59 32.61 -0.37
C GLY A 124 -7.86 33.39 -0.66
N THR A 125 -7.67 34.59 -1.15
CA THR A 125 -8.76 35.47 -1.57
C THR A 125 -8.43 36.04 -2.93
N ILE A 126 -9.37 35.95 -3.87
CA ILE A 126 -9.27 36.58 -5.18
C ILE A 126 -9.94 37.93 -5.09
N LEU A 127 -9.17 38.98 -5.39
CA LEU A 127 -9.63 40.35 -5.38
C LEU A 127 -9.30 41.01 -6.72
N ALA A 128 -10.25 41.78 -7.26
CA ALA A 128 -9.99 42.74 -8.33
C ALA A 128 -10.25 44.17 -7.83
N MET A 129 -11.39 44.74 -8.08
CA MET A 129 -11.86 45.98 -7.41
C MET A 129 -12.81 45.65 -6.25
N GLY A 130 -12.90 44.36 -5.93
CA GLY A 130 -13.72 43.74 -4.89
C GLY A 130 -13.57 42.23 -4.95
N PRO A 131 -14.21 41.46 -4.04
CA PRO A 131 -14.16 39.99 -4.05
C PRO A 131 -14.85 39.45 -5.31
N ILE A 132 -14.22 38.49 -5.96
CA ILE A 132 -14.71 37.82 -7.17
C ILE A 132 -15.43 36.53 -6.77
N GLN A 133 -16.71 36.43 -7.07
CA GLN A 133 -17.50 35.24 -6.84
C GLN A 133 -17.47 34.28 -8.04
N GLY A 134 -17.33 32.99 -7.78
CA GLY A 134 -17.48 31.98 -8.80
C GLY A 134 -16.31 31.88 -9.79
N ALA A 135 -15.16 32.49 -9.49
CA ALA A 135 -13.96 32.26 -10.29
C ALA A 135 -13.46 30.84 -10.10
N SER A 136 -13.07 30.18 -11.17
CA SER A 136 -12.36 28.92 -11.14
C SER A 136 -10.93 29.18 -10.67
N VAL A 137 -10.51 28.51 -9.63
CA VAL A 137 -9.15 28.57 -9.08
C VAL A 137 -8.51 27.21 -9.26
N CYS A 138 -7.31 27.17 -9.79
CA CYS A 138 -6.61 25.92 -10.00
C CYS A 138 -5.12 26.05 -9.73
N ILE A 139 -4.45 24.91 -9.54
CA ILE A 139 -3.00 24.82 -9.60
C ILE A 139 -2.62 24.27 -10.97
N GLU A 140 -1.92 25.08 -11.71
CA GLU A 140 -1.43 24.75 -13.03
C GLU A 140 0.01 24.27 -12.94
N VAL A 141 0.26 23.08 -13.49
CA VAL A 141 1.60 22.49 -13.53
C VAL A 141 2.26 22.61 -14.90
N ASN A 142 1.51 22.76 -16.00
CA ASN A 142 2.10 22.66 -17.35
C ASN A 142 1.48 23.48 -18.50
N SER A 143 0.33 24.13 -18.38
CA SER A 143 -0.39 24.55 -19.62
C SER A 143 -1.02 25.94 -19.70
N GLY A 144 -1.05 26.75 -18.70
CA GLY A 144 -1.56 28.14 -18.79
C GLY A 144 -3.07 28.30 -18.63
N THR A 145 -3.84 27.25 -18.38
CA THR A 145 -5.29 27.31 -18.15
C THR A 145 -5.74 26.38 -17.03
N CYS A 146 -6.90 26.65 -16.43
CA CYS A 146 -7.53 25.73 -15.47
C CYS A 146 -8.13 24.48 -16.13
N ASP A 147 -8.23 24.44 -17.44
CA ASP A 147 -8.74 23.28 -18.16
C ASP A 147 -7.79 22.07 -18.01
N GLY A 148 -8.31 20.99 -17.46
CA GLY A 148 -7.53 19.78 -17.21
C GLY A 148 -6.59 19.88 -15.99
N ALA A 149 -6.69 20.93 -15.17
CA ALA A 149 -5.93 21.04 -13.94
C ALA A 149 -6.31 19.94 -12.95
N GLN A 150 -5.31 19.40 -12.27
CA GLN A 150 -5.49 18.31 -11.32
C GLN A 150 -6.22 18.78 -10.04
N PHE A 151 -5.96 20.01 -9.61
CA PHE A 151 -6.52 20.57 -8.40
C PHE A 151 -7.31 21.84 -8.73
N THR A 152 -8.60 21.85 -8.40
CA THR A 152 -9.49 22.97 -8.70
C THR A 152 -10.38 23.32 -7.51
N ALA A 153 -10.72 24.60 -7.37
CA ALA A 153 -11.74 25.10 -6.47
C ALA A 153 -12.51 26.23 -7.14
N THR A 154 -13.57 26.69 -6.49
CA THR A 154 -14.34 27.88 -6.94
C THR A 154 -14.39 28.86 -5.79
N SER A 155 -14.17 30.13 -6.08
CA SER A 155 -14.26 31.17 -5.07
C SER A 155 -15.71 31.39 -4.59
N SER A 156 -15.88 31.62 -3.29
CA SER A 156 -17.14 31.93 -2.65
C SER A 156 -17.55 33.41 -2.87
N GLN A 157 -18.67 33.82 -2.31
CA GLN A 157 -19.22 35.20 -2.48
C GLN A 157 -18.29 36.31 -2.00
N ASP A 158 -17.44 36.01 -1.04
CA ASP A 158 -16.41 36.92 -0.49
C ASP A 158 -15.07 36.83 -1.22
N GLY A 159 -14.99 36.04 -2.30
CA GLY A 159 -13.78 35.83 -3.08
C GLY A 159 -12.81 34.81 -2.46
N THR A 160 -13.12 34.25 -1.29
CA THR A 160 -12.24 33.24 -0.67
C THR A 160 -12.30 31.91 -1.40
N PHE A 161 -11.21 31.16 -1.38
CA PHE A 161 -11.11 29.79 -1.88
C PHE A 161 -10.20 28.94 -1.01
N SER A 162 -10.35 27.63 -1.11
CA SER A 162 -9.45 26.65 -0.51
C SER A 162 -9.14 25.56 -1.51
N ILE A 163 -7.86 25.24 -1.69
CA ILE A 163 -7.38 24.11 -2.50
C ILE A 163 -6.45 23.27 -1.64
N THR A 164 -6.69 21.96 -1.64
CA THR A 164 -5.83 20.98 -0.99
C THR A 164 -5.05 20.22 -2.04
N VAL A 165 -3.75 20.09 -1.87
CA VAL A 165 -2.84 19.44 -2.82
C VAL A 165 -1.88 18.51 -2.08
N ASP A 166 -1.30 17.58 -2.82
CA ASP A 166 -0.30 16.66 -2.28
C ASP A 166 0.99 17.39 -1.93
N SER A 167 1.65 16.92 -0.90
CA SER A 167 2.96 17.46 -0.49
C SER A 167 3.97 17.37 -1.63
N GLY A 168 4.71 18.46 -1.83
CA GLY A 168 5.67 18.55 -2.92
C GLY A 168 5.09 19.00 -4.26
N THR A 169 3.77 19.19 -4.37
CA THR A 169 3.17 19.80 -5.55
C THR A 169 3.75 21.19 -5.76
N SER A 170 4.25 21.47 -6.96
CA SER A 170 4.71 22.77 -7.39
C SER A 170 3.93 23.23 -8.61
N GLY A 171 3.57 24.51 -8.65
CA GLY A 171 2.79 25.07 -9.76
C GLY A 171 2.44 26.52 -9.50
N VAL A 172 1.57 27.04 -10.33
CA VAL A 172 1.05 28.40 -10.24
C VAL A 172 -0.43 28.32 -9.88
N ILE A 173 -0.86 29.07 -8.85
CA ILE A 173 -2.28 29.26 -8.61
C ILE A 173 -2.79 30.26 -9.65
N ARG A 174 -3.80 29.83 -10.40
CA ARG A 174 -4.45 30.63 -11.41
C ARG A 174 -5.93 30.77 -11.09
N SER A 175 -6.51 31.92 -11.39
CA SER A 175 -7.95 32.09 -11.39
C SER A 175 -8.44 32.44 -12.79
N GLU A 176 -9.55 31.88 -13.19
CA GLU A 176 -10.18 32.13 -14.50
C GLU A 176 -11.66 32.44 -14.35
N GLY A 177 -12.12 33.44 -15.07
CA GLY A 177 -13.51 33.85 -15.05
C GLY A 177 -13.94 34.40 -13.68
N GLY A 178 -15.21 34.27 -13.40
CA GLY A 178 -15.85 34.75 -12.20
C GLY A 178 -16.67 36.01 -12.43
N PHE A 179 -17.38 36.45 -11.41
CA PHE A 179 -18.29 37.56 -11.44
C PHE A 179 -17.90 38.58 -10.36
N ASP A 180 -17.64 39.81 -10.77
CA ASP A 180 -17.46 40.94 -9.84
C ASP A 180 -18.84 41.47 -9.43
N PRO A 181 -19.25 41.24 -8.15
CA PRO A 181 -20.56 41.68 -7.69
C PRO A 181 -20.69 43.22 -7.59
N VAL A 182 -19.56 43.92 -7.58
CA VAL A 182 -19.55 45.41 -7.48
C VAL A 182 -19.78 46.04 -8.82
N THR A 183 -19.08 45.55 -9.85
CA THR A 183 -19.18 46.14 -11.21
C THR A 183 -20.14 45.38 -12.10
N ASN A 184 -20.63 44.22 -11.70
CA ASN A 184 -21.46 43.31 -12.51
C ASN A 184 -20.81 42.91 -13.83
N LEU A 185 -19.48 42.93 -13.89
CA LEU A 185 -18.69 42.53 -15.07
C LEU A 185 -18.15 41.13 -14.87
N GLN A 186 -18.23 40.32 -15.91
CA GLN A 186 -17.58 39.01 -15.95
C GLN A 186 -16.10 39.20 -16.29
N LEU A 187 -15.25 38.69 -15.47
CA LEU A 187 -13.80 38.71 -15.70
C LEU A 187 -13.40 37.65 -16.71
N MET A 188 -12.55 38.05 -17.63
CA MET A 188 -11.90 37.13 -18.56
C MET A 188 -10.44 36.99 -18.17
N ASP A 189 -10.01 35.76 -18.05
CA ASP A 189 -8.65 35.31 -17.78
C ASP A 189 -7.79 36.20 -16.89
N SER A 190 -7.51 35.77 -15.73
CA SER A 190 -6.86 36.57 -14.71
C SER A 190 -5.52 36.06 -14.22
N ASP A 191 -4.94 36.82 -13.38
CA ASP A 191 -3.62 36.79 -12.79
C ASP A 191 -3.19 35.45 -12.18
N SER A 192 -1.98 35.05 -12.50
CA SER A 192 -1.33 33.88 -11.89
C SER A 192 -0.56 34.30 -10.64
N LEU A 193 -0.80 33.61 -9.55
CA LEU A 193 -0.03 33.72 -8.30
C LEU A 193 0.98 32.57 -8.22
N ALA A 194 2.26 32.91 -8.09
CA ALA A 194 3.29 31.88 -7.92
C ALA A 194 3.20 31.29 -6.49
N LEU A 195 3.14 29.97 -6.38
CA LEU A 195 3.26 29.26 -5.11
C LEU A 195 4.68 29.41 -4.59
N SER A 196 4.85 30.15 -3.50
CA SER A 196 6.10 30.08 -2.72
C SER A 196 5.94 29.02 -1.64
N GLN A 197 6.77 28.01 -1.66
CA GLN A 197 6.86 27.07 -0.55
C GLN A 197 7.30 27.84 0.71
N PRO A 198 6.68 27.62 1.88
CA PRO A 198 7.26 28.09 3.12
C PRO A 198 8.59 27.36 3.35
N VAL A 199 9.62 28.11 3.65
CA VAL A 199 10.97 27.63 3.99
C VAL A 199 10.95 26.98 5.35
#